data_b33dec782a442b4fe37ba8a4c647bd48
#
_entry.id   b33dec782a442b4fe37ba8a4c647bd48
#
_cell.length_a   1.000
_cell.length_b   1.000
_cell.length_c   1.000
_cell.angle_alpha   90.00
_cell.angle_beta   90.00
_cell.angle_gamma   90.00
#
_symmetry.space_group_name_H-M   'P 1'
#
loop_
_entity.id
_entity.type
_entity.pdbx_description
1 polymer ?
#
loop_
_entity_poly.entity_id
_entity_poly.type
_entity_poly.pdbx_seq_one_letter_code
_entity_poly.pdbx_strand_id
1 'polypeptide(L)'
;MKYDIIVIGSGPGGYVAAIRAAQLGKKVAVVERAEAGGVCLNWGCIPTKALLKSAQVYNYCKSAEHYGLDFAGEVRPNLEKIVARSRGVAETMNKGVLFLLKKNNVELINGFAKLKGNGRIDVDGTEYEADHIILATGARPREMPFMPIDGEHVISSKQALVLPKLPETMIVVGSGAIGSEFAYFYAALGVKVTIIEYLPQIMPLEDEEVAKTMERSFRKLKATILTSTTVKSVKVNAEGKCDVEVEGKKGAETLVADIVLSAVGIKSNIEGIGLEELSIKTERDKVLVDKQYRTNVPGVYAIGDIVPGPALAHVASAEAICCVNAICGVHSEPVDYTTIPSCVFTSPEVASVGMTEQQVKEKGIDYKVGRFPFTASGKATAAGDRDGFVKLIFDQNDKLLGAHLVGANVTEMLAEPTLAKSLGATAQQIAHTIHAHPTMNEGVMEAAEVALGAAIHV
;
A
#
# COMPACT_ATOMS: atom_id res chain seq x y z
N MET A 1 -13.57 -3.78 -34.10
CA MET A 1 -12.12 -3.95 -34.35
C MET A 1 -11.66 -5.13 -33.52
N LYS A 2 -10.78 -6.00 -34.05
CA LYS A 2 -10.34 -7.23 -33.32
C LYS A 2 -8.91 -7.08 -32.82
N TYR A 3 -8.68 -7.51 -31.54
CA TYR A 3 -7.39 -7.59 -30.87
C TYR A 3 -7.09 -9.03 -30.45
N ASP A 4 -5.82 -9.32 -30.14
CA ASP A 4 -5.47 -10.58 -29.49
C ASP A 4 -5.84 -10.50 -28.01
N ILE A 5 -5.55 -9.35 -27.37
CA ILE A 5 -5.81 -9.12 -25.94
C ILE A 5 -6.40 -7.72 -25.73
N ILE A 6 -7.50 -7.65 -24.97
CA ILE A 6 -8.01 -6.39 -24.42
C ILE A 6 -7.86 -6.44 -22.88
N VAL A 7 -7.28 -5.36 -22.31
CA VAL A 7 -7.16 -5.19 -20.87
C VAL A 7 -8.15 -4.11 -20.41
N ILE A 8 -8.98 -4.39 -19.42
CA ILE A 8 -9.94 -3.44 -18.86
C ILE A 8 -9.40 -2.87 -17.56
N GLY A 9 -9.02 -1.59 -17.60
CA GLY A 9 -8.32 -0.86 -16.55
C GLY A 9 -6.83 -0.70 -16.85
N SER A 10 -6.28 0.49 -16.63
CA SER A 10 -4.89 0.85 -16.91
C SER A 10 -4.06 1.08 -15.63
N GLY A 11 -4.51 0.58 -14.48
CA GLY A 11 -3.73 0.56 -13.25
C GLY A 11 -2.45 -0.28 -13.38
N PRO A 12 -1.64 -0.42 -12.29
CA PRO A 12 -0.37 -1.16 -12.32
C PRO A 12 -0.46 -2.55 -12.93
N GLY A 13 -1.50 -3.33 -12.63
CA GLY A 13 -1.73 -4.61 -13.30
C GLY A 13 -2.05 -4.45 -14.78
N GLY A 14 -2.93 -3.49 -15.12
CA GLY A 14 -3.43 -3.34 -16.48
C GLY A 14 -2.38 -2.86 -17.49
N TYR A 15 -1.68 -1.74 -17.21
CA TYR A 15 -0.68 -1.26 -18.15
C TYR A 15 0.52 -2.21 -18.27
N VAL A 16 0.90 -2.91 -17.19
CA VAL A 16 1.96 -3.92 -17.21
C VAL A 16 1.54 -5.11 -18.07
N ALA A 17 0.31 -5.63 -17.88
CA ALA A 17 -0.23 -6.70 -18.71
C ALA A 17 -0.22 -6.34 -20.20
N ALA A 18 -0.71 -5.14 -20.52
CA ALA A 18 -0.79 -4.68 -21.91
C ALA A 18 0.58 -4.54 -22.57
N ILE A 19 1.54 -3.92 -21.89
CA ILE A 19 2.90 -3.76 -22.40
C ILE A 19 3.59 -5.11 -22.54
N ARG A 20 3.45 -5.99 -21.54
CA ARG A 20 4.02 -7.35 -21.62
C ARG A 20 3.46 -8.14 -22.79
N ALA A 21 2.15 -8.09 -23.03
CA ALA A 21 1.51 -8.74 -24.16
C ALA A 21 2.00 -8.19 -25.52
N ALA A 22 2.13 -6.88 -25.63
CA ALA A 22 2.67 -6.23 -26.83
C ALA A 22 4.14 -6.63 -27.09
N GLN A 23 4.97 -6.73 -26.05
CA GLN A 23 6.35 -7.22 -26.14
C GLN A 23 6.43 -8.69 -26.64
N LEU A 24 5.39 -9.47 -26.39
CA LEU A 24 5.25 -10.85 -26.88
C LEU A 24 4.55 -10.92 -28.27
N GLY A 25 4.47 -9.80 -28.97
CA GLY A 25 3.99 -9.73 -30.36
C GLY A 25 2.47 -9.73 -30.51
N LYS A 26 1.71 -9.50 -29.42
CA LYS A 26 0.24 -9.44 -29.46
C LYS A 26 -0.25 -8.04 -29.85
N LYS A 27 -1.38 -7.99 -30.57
CA LYS A 27 -2.14 -6.76 -30.82
C LYS A 27 -3.01 -6.46 -29.60
N VAL A 28 -2.74 -5.35 -28.92
CA VAL A 28 -3.31 -5.06 -27.58
C VAL A 28 -4.02 -3.73 -27.55
N ALA A 29 -5.16 -3.69 -26.85
CA ALA A 29 -5.80 -2.46 -26.40
C ALA A 29 -5.98 -2.47 -24.88
N VAL A 30 -5.95 -1.26 -24.28
CA VAL A 30 -6.32 -1.01 -22.89
C VAL A 30 -7.54 -0.11 -22.86
N VAL A 31 -8.55 -0.47 -22.10
CA VAL A 31 -9.73 0.38 -21.86
C VAL A 31 -9.58 1.05 -20.51
N GLU A 32 -9.67 2.37 -20.46
CA GLU A 32 -9.61 3.15 -19.22
C GLU A 32 -10.74 4.20 -19.17
N ARG A 33 -11.44 4.25 -18.04
CA ARG A 33 -12.56 5.19 -17.86
C ARG A 33 -12.15 6.53 -17.23
N ALA A 34 -10.91 6.60 -16.71
CA ALA A 34 -10.41 7.79 -16.02
C ALA A 34 -8.97 8.09 -16.47
N GLU A 35 -8.04 8.24 -15.55
CA GLU A 35 -6.64 8.58 -15.87
C GLU A 35 -5.78 7.31 -16.03
N ALA A 36 -4.96 7.28 -17.06
CA ALA A 36 -3.99 6.22 -17.29
C ALA A 36 -3.05 6.04 -16.07
N GLY A 37 -2.73 4.78 -15.74
CA GLY A 37 -1.96 4.45 -14.55
C GLY A 37 -2.81 4.17 -13.30
N GLY A 38 -4.13 4.37 -13.39
CA GLY A 38 -5.12 4.03 -12.36
C GLY A 38 -4.93 4.77 -11.03
N VAL A 39 -5.54 4.24 -9.97
CA VAL A 39 -5.54 4.88 -8.65
C VAL A 39 -4.14 5.05 -8.09
N CYS A 40 -3.26 4.06 -8.20
CA CYS A 40 -1.92 4.10 -7.59
C CYS A 40 -1.11 5.33 -8.05
N LEU A 41 -1.09 5.63 -9.35
CA LEU A 41 -0.29 6.73 -9.89
C LEU A 41 -0.99 8.10 -9.76
N ASN A 42 -2.32 8.13 -9.81
CA ASN A 42 -3.08 9.39 -9.85
C ASN A 42 -3.69 9.79 -8.51
N TRP A 43 -4.18 8.83 -7.70
CA TRP A 43 -5.00 9.08 -6.50
C TRP A 43 -4.64 8.17 -5.32
N GLY A 44 -3.44 7.57 -5.32
CA GLY A 44 -3.02 6.60 -4.30
C GLY A 44 -1.55 6.70 -3.98
N CYS A 45 -0.78 5.64 -4.28
CA CYS A 45 0.59 5.43 -3.84
C CYS A 45 1.50 6.63 -4.09
N ILE A 46 1.62 7.04 -5.35
CA ILE A 46 2.64 8.03 -5.75
C ILE A 46 2.35 9.43 -5.23
N PRO A 47 1.14 10.00 -5.41
CA PRO A 47 0.86 11.33 -4.85
C PRO A 47 0.90 11.34 -3.31
N THR A 48 0.51 10.26 -2.64
CA THR A 48 0.64 10.15 -1.17
C THR A 48 2.12 10.20 -0.75
N LYS A 49 3.01 9.43 -1.40
CA LYS A 49 4.45 9.46 -1.08
C LYS A 49 5.06 10.83 -1.34
N ALA A 50 4.56 11.56 -2.33
CA ALA A 50 4.97 12.95 -2.55
C ALA A 50 4.55 13.89 -1.38
N LEU A 51 3.34 13.70 -0.80
CA LEU A 51 2.90 14.42 0.40
C LEU A 51 3.76 14.06 1.61
N LEU A 52 3.98 12.77 1.85
CA LEU A 52 4.77 12.25 2.99
C LEU A 52 6.20 12.78 2.94
N LYS A 53 6.82 12.84 1.73
CA LYS A 53 8.15 13.43 1.57
C LYS A 53 8.18 14.91 1.92
N SER A 54 7.13 15.66 1.58
CA SER A 54 7.03 17.07 1.97
C SER A 54 6.90 17.24 3.50
N ALA A 55 6.14 16.36 4.17
CA ALA A 55 6.05 16.35 5.63
C ALA A 55 7.39 15.97 6.29
N GLN A 56 8.12 15.00 5.74
CA GLN A 56 9.45 14.62 6.21
C GLN A 56 10.43 15.79 6.10
N VAL A 57 10.48 16.48 4.95
CA VAL A 57 11.32 17.66 4.76
C VAL A 57 10.95 18.78 5.75
N TYR A 58 9.65 19.01 5.97
CA TYR A 58 9.21 19.98 6.97
C TYR A 58 9.69 19.62 8.38
N ASN A 59 9.65 18.34 8.75
CA ASN A 59 10.17 17.89 10.05
C ASN A 59 11.69 18.10 10.16
N TYR A 60 12.49 17.85 9.10
CA TYR A 60 13.92 18.19 9.09
C TYR A 60 14.15 19.70 9.25
N CYS A 61 13.36 20.53 8.59
CA CYS A 61 13.44 21.98 8.77
C CYS A 61 13.13 22.42 10.21
N LYS A 62 12.14 21.78 10.87
CA LYS A 62 11.84 22.06 12.30
C LYS A 62 12.95 21.64 13.24
N SER A 63 13.75 20.66 12.85
CA SER A 63 14.88 20.11 13.61
C SER A 63 16.24 20.58 13.08
N ALA A 64 16.27 21.64 12.30
CA ALA A 64 17.46 22.11 11.57
C ALA A 64 18.65 22.41 12.48
N GLU A 65 18.39 22.97 13.68
CA GLU A 65 19.39 23.23 14.72
C GLU A 65 20.16 21.96 15.11
N HIS A 66 19.48 20.81 15.15
CA HIS A 66 20.10 19.51 15.41
C HIS A 66 21.19 19.16 14.37
N TYR A 67 21.04 19.66 13.15
CA TYR A 67 22.00 19.48 12.04
C TYR A 67 22.95 20.66 11.87
N GLY A 68 22.98 21.60 12.83
CA GLY A 68 23.83 22.78 12.77
C GLY A 68 23.39 23.82 11.73
N LEU A 69 22.10 23.87 11.41
CA LEU A 69 21.54 24.80 10.43
C LEU A 69 20.68 25.85 11.11
N ASP A 70 20.98 27.13 10.90
CA ASP A 70 20.21 28.26 11.35
C ASP A 70 19.28 28.78 10.26
N PHE A 71 18.02 29.03 10.59
CA PHE A 71 17.04 29.65 9.72
C PHE A 71 16.71 31.06 10.17
N ALA A 72 16.65 31.99 9.23
CA ALA A 72 16.12 33.32 9.45
C ALA A 72 14.57 33.27 9.40
N GLY A 73 13.93 33.11 10.56
CA GLY A 73 12.48 33.10 10.70
C GLY A 73 11.89 31.69 10.86
N GLU A 74 10.55 31.61 10.88
CA GLU A 74 9.81 30.39 11.12
C GLU A 74 9.50 29.66 9.79
N VAL A 75 9.80 28.38 9.70
CA VAL A 75 9.39 27.53 8.58
C VAL A 75 7.95 27.08 8.80
N ARG A 76 7.07 27.38 7.86
CA ARG A 76 5.64 27.03 7.90
C ARG A 76 5.26 26.15 6.70
N PRO A 77 4.42 25.12 6.89
CA PRO A 77 3.93 24.32 5.76
C PRO A 77 2.95 25.17 4.94
N ASN A 78 3.06 25.08 3.61
CA ASN A 78 2.09 25.65 2.68
C ASN A 78 1.37 24.48 1.99
N LEU A 79 0.16 24.16 2.45
CA LEU A 79 -0.59 22.99 1.97
C LEU A 79 -0.88 23.07 0.48
N GLU A 80 -1.24 24.25 -0.05
CA GLU A 80 -1.53 24.44 -1.47
C GLU A 80 -0.32 24.06 -2.34
N LYS A 81 0.89 24.50 -1.98
CA LYS A 81 2.12 24.15 -2.69
C LYS A 81 2.49 22.67 -2.52
N ILE A 82 2.25 22.08 -1.34
CA ILE A 82 2.48 20.65 -1.07
C ILE A 82 1.55 19.82 -1.96
N VAL A 83 0.27 20.16 -2.01
CA VAL A 83 -0.73 19.49 -2.86
C VAL A 83 -0.38 19.68 -4.34
N ALA A 84 -0.06 20.90 -4.78
CA ALA A 84 0.33 21.17 -6.16
C ALA A 84 1.55 20.34 -6.60
N ARG A 85 2.57 20.22 -5.71
CA ARG A 85 3.72 19.31 -5.94
C ARG A 85 3.28 17.86 -6.10
N SER A 86 2.43 17.35 -5.22
CA SER A 86 1.90 15.98 -5.27
C SER A 86 1.14 15.72 -6.57
N ARG A 87 0.30 16.65 -7.02
CA ARG A 87 -0.43 16.55 -8.27
C ARG A 87 0.48 16.59 -9.50
N GLY A 88 1.52 17.43 -9.47
CA GLY A 88 2.53 17.48 -10.55
C GLY A 88 3.32 16.17 -10.68
N VAL A 89 3.61 15.51 -9.55
CA VAL A 89 4.23 14.16 -9.56
C VAL A 89 3.28 13.13 -10.18
N ALA A 90 2.01 13.14 -9.80
CA ALA A 90 1.00 12.24 -10.39
C ALA A 90 0.85 12.46 -11.90
N GLU A 91 0.80 13.71 -12.36
CA GLU A 91 0.73 14.06 -13.78
C GLU A 91 1.96 13.55 -14.56
N THR A 92 3.14 13.68 -13.99
CA THR A 92 4.39 13.17 -14.59
C THR A 92 4.32 11.66 -14.78
N MET A 93 3.84 10.91 -13.77
CA MET A 93 3.71 9.47 -13.85
C MET A 93 2.63 9.04 -14.87
N ASN A 94 1.51 9.74 -14.91
CA ASN A 94 0.46 9.50 -15.91
C ASN A 94 1.00 9.67 -17.33
N LYS A 95 1.70 10.77 -17.62
CA LYS A 95 2.37 11.00 -18.92
C LYS A 95 3.37 9.89 -19.25
N GLY A 96 4.09 9.37 -18.23
CA GLY A 96 5.00 8.24 -18.38
C GLY A 96 4.28 6.97 -18.84
N VAL A 97 3.14 6.64 -18.26
CA VAL A 97 2.34 5.46 -18.68
C VAL A 97 1.82 5.64 -20.10
N LEU A 98 1.27 6.82 -20.45
CA LEU A 98 0.81 7.12 -21.81
C LEU A 98 1.94 6.97 -22.84
N PHE A 99 3.15 7.46 -22.51
CA PHE A 99 4.33 7.28 -23.34
C PHE A 99 4.69 5.80 -23.52
N LEU A 100 4.67 5.00 -22.44
CA LEU A 100 5.00 3.57 -22.49
C LEU A 100 3.98 2.76 -23.32
N LEU A 101 2.68 3.04 -23.18
CA LEU A 101 1.64 2.44 -23.99
C LEU A 101 1.87 2.74 -25.47
N LYS A 102 2.07 4.01 -25.82
CA LYS A 102 2.35 4.45 -27.19
C LYS A 102 3.64 3.82 -27.74
N LYS A 103 4.73 3.78 -26.96
CA LYS A 103 6.02 3.17 -27.36
C LYS A 103 5.87 1.71 -27.73
N ASN A 104 4.97 0.97 -27.05
CA ASN A 104 4.72 -0.43 -27.27
C ASN A 104 3.55 -0.69 -28.24
N ASN A 105 3.04 0.31 -28.95
CA ASN A 105 1.91 0.21 -29.87
C ASN A 105 0.64 -0.35 -29.22
N VAL A 106 0.43 -0.06 -27.94
CA VAL A 106 -0.81 -0.42 -27.21
C VAL A 106 -1.82 0.71 -27.43
N GLU A 107 -3.00 0.36 -27.94
CA GLU A 107 -4.08 1.32 -28.14
C GLU A 107 -4.78 1.61 -26.81
N LEU A 108 -4.97 2.89 -26.48
CA LEU A 108 -5.75 3.32 -25.31
C LEU A 108 -7.16 3.73 -25.77
N ILE A 109 -8.16 3.01 -25.30
CA ILE A 109 -9.57 3.28 -25.51
C ILE A 109 -10.15 3.90 -24.26
N ASN A 110 -10.63 5.15 -24.37
CA ASN A 110 -11.26 5.82 -23.22
C ASN A 110 -12.73 5.42 -23.12
N GLY A 111 -13.19 5.03 -21.96
CA GLY A 111 -14.59 4.70 -21.71
C GLY A 111 -14.80 3.59 -20.67
N PHE A 112 -16.07 3.31 -20.37
CA PHE A 112 -16.46 2.25 -19.45
C PHE A 112 -16.73 0.96 -20.23
N ALA A 113 -15.98 -0.09 -19.93
CA ALA A 113 -16.10 -1.38 -20.60
C ALA A 113 -17.07 -2.31 -19.86
N LYS A 114 -17.92 -3.00 -20.63
CA LYS A 114 -18.81 -4.08 -20.17
C LYS A 114 -18.59 -5.34 -21.02
N LEU A 115 -18.42 -6.49 -20.36
CA LEU A 115 -18.32 -7.80 -21.02
C LEU A 115 -19.67 -8.15 -21.70
N LYS A 116 -19.60 -8.71 -22.92
CA LYS A 116 -20.76 -9.18 -23.69
C LYS A 116 -20.73 -10.69 -23.98
N GLY A 117 -19.66 -11.36 -23.58
CA GLY A 117 -19.43 -12.78 -23.92
C GLY A 117 -18.85 -12.99 -25.30
N ASN A 118 -18.39 -14.23 -25.57
CA ASN A 118 -17.80 -14.63 -26.83
C ASN A 118 -16.66 -13.71 -27.31
N GLY A 119 -15.78 -13.30 -26.37
CA GLY A 119 -14.66 -12.43 -26.69
C GLY A 119 -15.03 -10.98 -26.99
N ARG A 120 -16.26 -10.54 -26.71
CA ARG A 120 -16.72 -9.17 -27.00
C ARG A 120 -16.88 -8.33 -25.74
N ILE A 121 -16.56 -7.04 -25.88
CA ILE A 121 -16.84 -6.01 -24.91
C ILE A 121 -17.58 -4.85 -25.56
N ASP A 122 -18.37 -4.16 -24.80
CA ASP A 122 -18.95 -2.85 -25.15
C ASP A 122 -18.23 -1.75 -24.38
N VAL A 123 -17.79 -0.72 -25.06
CA VAL A 123 -17.21 0.47 -24.46
C VAL A 123 -18.07 1.66 -24.86
N ASP A 124 -18.90 2.13 -23.96
CA ASP A 124 -19.83 3.26 -24.15
C ASP A 124 -20.61 3.22 -25.48
N GLY A 125 -21.13 2.02 -25.83
CA GLY A 125 -21.92 1.78 -27.04
C GLY A 125 -21.12 1.35 -28.27
N THR A 126 -19.79 1.25 -28.17
CA THR A 126 -18.93 0.73 -29.25
C THR A 126 -18.44 -0.67 -28.92
N GLU A 127 -18.69 -1.61 -29.83
CA GLU A 127 -18.29 -3.01 -29.64
C GLU A 127 -16.86 -3.29 -30.13
N TYR A 128 -16.08 -4.01 -29.30
CA TYR A 128 -14.74 -4.50 -29.62
C TYR A 128 -14.67 -6.01 -29.37
N GLU A 129 -13.76 -6.68 -30.06
CA GLU A 129 -13.56 -8.12 -29.99
C GLU A 129 -12.11 -8.46 -29.66
N ALA A 130 -11.88 -9.46 -28.81
CA ALA A 130 -10.56 -9.98 -28.47
C ALA A 130 -10.62 -11.50 -28.23
N ASP A 131 -9.51 -12.18 -28.51
CA ASP A 131 -9.36 -13.59 -28.18
C ASP A 131 -9.22 -13.79 -26.66
N HIS A 132 -8.64 -12.81 -25.95
CA HIS A 132 -8.47 -12.81 -24.50
C HIS A 132 -8.85 -11.43 -23.90
N ILE A 133 -9.54 -11.45 -22.77
CA ILE A 133 -9.93 -10.25 -22.02
C ILE A 133 -9.37 -10.36 -20.60
N ILE A 134 -8.60 -9.36 -20.16
CA ILE A 134 -8.03 -9.28 -18.80
C ILE A 134 -8.75 -8.17 -18.03
N LEU A 135 -9.43 -8.54 -16.94
CA LEU A 135 -10.04 -7.61 -16.02
C LEU A 135 -8.99 -7.11 -15.02
N ALA A 136 -8.75 -5.81 -14.98
CA ALA A 136 -7.81 -5.13 -14.07
C ALA A 136 -8.43 -3.82 -13.54
N THR A 137 -9.71 -3.85 -13.18
CA THR A 137 -10.53 -2.69 -12.87
C THR A 137 -10.24 -2.06 -11.51
N GLY A 138 -9.40 -2.70 -10.69
CA GLY A 138 -8.91 -2.16 -9.42
C GLY A 138 -9.98 -2.02 -8.35
N ALA A 139 -9.72 -1.16 -7.38
CA ALA A 139 -10.59 -0.95 -6.23
C ALA A 139 -10.81 0.53 -5.93
N ARG A 140 -11.77 0.81 -5.05
CA ARG A 140 -12.12 2.13 -4.52
C ARG A 140 -12.23 2.08 -3.00
N PRO A 141 -12.23 3.24 -2.29
CA PRO A 141 -12.51 3.28 -0.86
C PRO A 141 -13.85 2.59 -0.53
N ARG A 142 -13.85 1.80 0.56
CA ARG A 142 -15.08 1.16 1.05
C ARG A 142 -15.95 2.19 1.76
N GLU A 143 -17.19 2.25 1.38
CA GLU A 143 -18.21 3.04 2.08
C GLU A 143 -18.89 2.21 3.17
N MET A 144 -19.15 2.86 4.31
CA MET A 144 -19.83 2.25 5.44
C MET A 144 -21.14 2.98 5.72
N PRO A 145 -22.27 2.29 5.93
CA PRO A 145 -23.57 2.94 6.14
C PRO A 145 -23.62 3.90 7.34
N PHE A 146 -22.81 3.63 8.37
CA PHE A 146 -22.72 4.47 9.58
C PHE A 146 -21.77 5.67 9.43
N MET A 147 -21.02 5.75 8.29
CA MET A 147 -20.03 6.79 7.98
C MET A 147 -20.03 7.04 6.47
N PRO A 148 -21.13 7.57 5.89
CA PRO A 148 -21.20 7.85 4.46
C PRO A 148 -20.21 8.94 4.07
N ILE A 149 -19.49 8.74 2.97
CA ILE A 149 -18.52 9.71 2.45
C ILE A 149 -19.26 10.80 1.70
N ASP A 150 -19.26 12.05 2.22
CA ASP A 150 -19.84 13.22 1.57
C ASP A 150 -18.82 14.01 0.73
N GLY A 151 -17.53 13.73 0.92
CA GLY A 151 -16.41 14.39 0.20
C GLY A 151 -16.00 15.75 0.76
N GLU A 152 -16.64 16.24 1.80
CA GLU A 152 -16.39 17.53 2.46
C GLU A 152 -16.00 17.37 3.92
N HIS A 153 -16.81 16.72 4.74
CA HIS A 153 -16.60 16.48 6.17
C HIS A 153 -16.16 15.04 6.44
N VAL A 154 -16.84 14.09 5.81
CA VAL A 154 -16.44 12.68 5.81
C VAL A 154 -15.80 12.37 4.47
N ILE A 155 -14.49 12.17 4.48
CA ILE A 155 -13.69 12.08 3.27
C ILE A 155 -13.04 10.69 3.10
N SER A 156 -12.68 10.36 1.87
CA SER A 156 -11.81 9.24 1.54
C SER A 156 -10.35 9.69 1.34
N SER A 157 -9.46 8.74 1.09
CA SER A 157 -8.07 9.02 0.71
C SER A 157 -7.94 9.93 -0.51
N LYS A 158 -8.92 9.89 -1.44
CA LYS A 158 -8.92 10.75 -2.64
C LYS A 158 -9.03 12.24 -2.27
N GLN A 159 -9.97 12.62 -1.41
CA GLN A 159 -10.11 13.99 -0.94
C GLN A 159 -8.97 14.38 0.00
N ALA A 160 -8.50 13.45 0.85
CA ALA A 160 -7.37 13.70 1.73
C ALA A 160 -6.07 14.08 1.00
N LEU A 161 -5.89 13.63 -0.24
CA LEU A 161 -4.76 14.05 -1.11
C LEU A 161 -4.80 15.53 -1.50
N VAL A 162 -5.96 16.15 -1.50
CA VAL A 162 -6.19 17.47 -2.13
C VAL A 162 -7.02 18.41 -1.25
N LEU A 163 -6.99 18.26 0.08
CA LEU A 163 -7.69 19.19 0.97
C LEU A 163 -7.23 20.63 0.69
N PRO A 164 -8.17 21.59 0.61
CA PRO A 164 -7.84 22.98 0.30
C PRO A 164 -7.14 23.71 1.44
N LYS A 165 -7.34 23.25 2.68
CA LYS A 165 -6.76 23.82 3.91
C LYS A 165 -6.51 22.73 4.95
N LEU A 166 -5.55 22.96 5.85
CA LEU A 166 -5.36 22.10 7.01
C LEU A 166 -6.55 22.26 7.97
N PRO A 167 -7.21 21.17 8.39
CA PRO A 167 -8.16 21.23 9.48
C PRO A 167 -7.42 21.43 10.82
N GLU A 168 -8.13 21.90 11.84
CA GLU A 168 -7.55 21.93 13.20
C GLU A 168 -7.52 20.52 13.82
N THR A 169 -8.58 19.74 13.53
CA THR A 169 -8.81 18.41 14.09
C THR A 169 -9.20 17.42 12.99
N MET A 170 -8.66 16.21 13.04
CA MET A 170 -9.00 15.13 12.11
C MET A 170 -9.13 13.81 12.87
N ILE A 171 -10.22 13.08 12.62
CA ILE A 171 -10.37 11.70 13.05
C ILE A 171 -10.08 10.80 11.84
N VAL A 172 -9.17 9.83 12.01
CA VAL A 172 -8.85 8.81 11.01
C VAL A 172 -9.44 7.49 11.50
N VAL A 173 -10.40 6.95 10.76
CA VAL A 173 -11.06 5.68 11.07
C VAL A 173 -10.41 4.57 10.25
N GLY A 174 -9.75 3.64 10.94
CA GLY A 174 -8.90 2.61 10.36
C GLY A 174 -7.42 2.99 10.32
N SER A 175 -6.56 2.09 10.82
CA SER A 175 -5.12 2.29 10.96
C SER A 175 -4.26 1.38 10.06
N GLY A 176 -4.82 0.87 8.96
CA GLY A 176 -4.03 0.23 7.91
C GLY A 176 -3.07 1.22 7.24
N ALA A 177 -2.35 0.81 6.21
CA ALA A 177 -1.34 1.64 5.55
C ALA A 177 -1.86 3.04 5.17
N ILE A 178 -3.05 3.11 4.52
CA ILE A 178 -3.66 4.38 4.10
C ILE A 178 -3.94 5.28 5.29
N GLY A 179 -4.64 4.77 6.31
CA GLY A 179 -5.00 5.57 7.49
C GLY A 179 -3.77 6.05 8.25
N SER A 180 -2.77 5.19 8.43
CA SER A 180 -1.52 5.54 9.13
C SER A 180 -0.70 6.57 8.37
N GLU A 181 -0.59 6.46 7.03
CA GLU A 181 0.15 7.43 6.22
C GLU A 181 -0.49 8.83 6.25
N PHE A 182 -1.81 8.92 6.12
CA PHE A 182 -2.51 10.21 6.24
C PHE A 182 -2.51 10.75 7.68
N ALA A 183 -2.68 9.88 8.68
CA ALA A 183 -2.56 10.29 10.08
C ALA A 183 -1.17 10.90 10.35
N TYR A 184 -0.10 10.26 9.87
CA TYR A 184 1.25 10.81 9.95
C TYR A 184 1.38 12.14 9.21
N PHE A 185 0.92 12.21 7.95
CA PHE A 185 1.01 13.42 7.14
C PHE A 185 0.39 14.64 7.83
N TYR A 186 -0.86 14.51 8.26
CA TYR A 186 -1.58 15.63 8.88
C TYR A 186 -1.04 15.97 10.27
N ALA A 187 -0.70 14.96 11.10
CA ALA A 187 -0.09 15.20 12.40
C ALA A 187 1.28 15.90 12.30
N ALA A 188 2.11 15.52 11.34
CA ALA A 188 3.41 16.16 11.08
C ALA A 188 3.27 17.64 10.68
N LEU A 189 2.16 18.00 10.00
CA LEU A 189 1.83 19.38 9.65
C LEU A 189 1.11 20.17 10.76
N GLY A 190 0.87 19.55 11.94
CA GLY A 190 0.33 20.21 13.12
C GLY A 190 -1.16 20.02 13.37
N VAL A 191 -1.85 19.21 12.56
CA VAL A 191 -3.26 18.84 12.80
C VAL A 191 -3.37 17.95 14.03
N LYS A 192 -4.37 18.16 14.88
CA LYS A 192 -4.68 17.28 16.01
C LYS A 192 -5.39 16.03 15.49
N VAL A 193 -4.65 14.93 15.39
CA VAL A 193 -5.16 13.67 14.80
C VAL A 193 -5.58 12.70 15.90
N THR A 194 -6.77 12.09 15.73
CA THR A 194 -7.22 10.93 16.49
C THR A 194 -7.35 9.73 15.56
N ILE A 195 -6.65 8.65 15.84
CA ILE A 195 -6.73 7.39 15.10
C ILE A 195 -7.67 6.46 15.86
N ILE A 196 -8.70 5.95 15.17
CA ILE A 196 -9.64 4.97 15.72
C ILE A 196 -9.43 3.65 14.98
N GLU A 197 -9.15 2.60 15.75
CA GLU A 197 -8.96 1.25 15.22
C GLU A 197 -9.89 0.26 15.95
N TYR A 198 -10.63 -0.51 15.16
CA TYR A 198 -11.53 -1.56 15.67
C TYR A 198 -10.76 -2.72 16.33
N LEU A 199 -9.60 -3.07 15.80
CA LEU A 199 -8.76 -4.14 16.28
C LEU A 199 -7.90 -3.71 17.49
N PRO A 200 -7.31 -4.65 18.25
CA PRO A 200 -6.60 -4.33 19.49
C PRO A 200 -5.27 -3.59 19.31
N GLN A 201 -4.74 -3.51 18.09
CA GLN A 201 -3.51 -2.77 17.76
C GLN A 201 -3.68 -1.93 16.49
N ILE A 202 -2.93 -0.85 16.36
CA ILE A 202 -2.81 -0.13 15.08
C ILE A 202 -2.00 -0.98 14.07
N MET A 203 -2.12 -0.66 12.78
CA MET A 203 -1.46 -1.45 11.72
C MET A 203 -1.69 -2.96 11.94
N PRO A 204 -2.95 -3.43 11.95
CA PRO A 204 -3.32 -4.75 12.50
C PRO A 204 -2.73 -5.95 11.75
N LEU A 205 -2.19 -5.73 10.55
CA LEU A 205 -1.51 -6.77 9.77
C LEU A 205 -0.01 -6.88 10.07
N GLU A 206 0.56 -5.92 10.80
CA GLU A 206 1.97 -5.88 11.14
C GLU A 206 2.27 -6.65 12.44
N ASP A 207 3.53 -6.98 12.64
CA ASP A 207 4.02 -7.58 13.88
C ASP A 207 3.71 -6.69 15.08
N GLU A 208 3.39 -7.29 16.23
CA GLU A 208 2.97 -6.58 17.44
C GLU A 208 4.03 -5.57 17.92
N GLU A 209 5.32 -5.90 17.77
CA GLU A 209 6.42 -5.02 18.18
C GLU A 209 6.54 -3.81 17.26
N VAL A 210 6.25 -3.99 15.96
CA VAL A 210 6.11 -2.92 14.97
C VAL A 210 4.96 -1.99 15.37
N ALA A 211 3.77 -2.54 15.62
CA ALA A 211 2.60 -1.76 16.01
C ALA A 211 2.86 -0.93 17.28
N LYS A 212 3.43 -1.53 18.33
CA LYS A 212 3.81 -0.84 19.59
C LYS A 212 4.82 0.29 19.35
N THR A 213 5.75 0.09 18.43
CA THR A 213 6.75 1.14 18.10
C THR A 213 6.10 2.29 17.37
N MET A 214 5.21 2.00 16.43
CA MET A 214 4.45 3.01 15.71
C MET A 214 3.47 3.78 16.61
N GLU A 215 2.83 3.12 17.58
CA GLU A 215 2.03 3.83 18.59
C GLU A 215 2.85 4.89 19.34
N ARG A 216 4.07 4.53 19.77
CA ARG A 216 4.97 5.49 20.42
C ARG A 216 5.32 6.66 19.52
N SER A 217 5.57 6.40 18.23
CA SER A 217 5.87 7.44 17.25
C SER A 217 4.69 8.38 17.01
N PHE A 218 3.47 7.87 16.87
CA PHE A 218 2.27 8.71 16.76
C PHE A 218 2.02 9.53 18.01
N ARG A 219 2.26 8.97 19.21
CA ARG A 219 2.14 9.73 20.48
C ARG A 219 3.18 10.85 20.58
N LYS A 220 4.42 10.67 20.06
CA LYS A 220 5.40 11.76 19.93
C LYS A 220 4.88 12.91 19.06
N LEU A 221 4.09 12.60 18.02
CA LEU A 221 3.38 13.57 17.17
C LEU A 221 2.10 14.13 17.82
N LYS A 222 1.84 13.81 19.10
CA LYS A 222 0.64 14.20 19.86
C LYS A 222 -0.67 13.64 19.29
N ALA A 223 -0.62 12.58 18.49
CA ALA A 223 -1.83 11.90 18.04
C ALA A 223 -2.46 11.10 19.17
N THR A 224 -3.80 11.11 19.24
CA THR A 224 -4.60 10.24 20.10
C THR A 224 -4.84 8.92 19.39
N ILE A 225 -4.71 7.80 20.10
CA ILE A 225 -4.91 6.46 19.52
C ILE A 225 -5.94 5.71 20.38
N LEU A 226 -7.02 5.27 19.72
CA LEU A 226 -8.13 4.53 20.28
C LEU A 226 -8.24 3.17 19.58
N THR A 227 -7.59 2.15 20.14
CA THR A 227 -7.70 0.76 19.68
C THR A 227 -8.87 0.04 20.36
N SER A 228 -9.32 -1.10 19.81
CA SER A 228 -10.52 -1.81 20.26
C SER A 228 -11.73 -0.88 20.38
N THR A 229 -11.87 0.05 19.42
CA THR A 229 -12.90 1.11 19.45
C THR A 229 -13.70 1.08 18.15
N THR A 230 -15.01 0.93 18.27
CA THR A 230 -15.95 0.86 17.14
C THR A 230 -16.59 2.23 16.91
N VAL A 231 -16.57 2.72 15.68
CA VAL A 231 -17.38 3.86 15.25
C VAL A 231 -18.80 3.38 15.02
N LYS A 232 -19.78 4.02 15.66
CA LYS A 232 -21.22 3.69 15.54
C LYS A 232 -21.94 4.57 14.54
N SER A 233 -21.63 5.88 14.55
CA SER A 233 -22.18 6.85 13.60
C SER A 233 -21.25 8.04 13.44
N VAL A 234 -21.35 8.69 12.28
CA VAL A 234 -20.76 10.01 12.02
C VAL A 234 -21.87 10.91 11.47
N LYS A 235 -22.03 12.09 12.09
CA LYS A 235 -23.03 13.09 11.70
C LYS A 235 -22.40 14.48 11.67
N VAL A 236 -22.72 15.27 10.66
CA VAL A 236 -22.33 16.67 10.63
C VAL A 236 -23.29 17.47 11.51
N ASN A 237 -22.74 18.19 12.47
CA ASN A 237 -23.52 19.00 13.42
C ASN A 237 -23.81 20.43 12.88
N ALA A 238 -24.53 21.23 13.64
CA ALA A 238 -24.93 22.58 13.25
C ALA A 238 -23.72 23.56 13.10
N GLU A 239 -22.57 23.23 13.66
CA GLU A 239 -21.32 24.02 13.57
C GLU A 239 -20.48 23.62 12.34
N GLY A 240 -20.95 22.66 11.53
CA GLY A 240 -20.21 22.13 10.38
C GLY A 240 -19.05 21.21 10.79
N LYS A 241 -19.12 20.58 11.97
CA LYS A 241 -18.13 19.59 12.44
C LYS A 241 -18.76 18.20 12.48
N CYS A 242 -17.91 17.18 12.50
CA CYS A 242 -18.34 15.78 12.63
C CYS A 242 -18.48 15.39 14.10
N ASP A 243 -19.67 15.00 14.52
CA ASP A 243 -19.91 14.27 15.75
C ASP A 243 -19.74 12.76 15.46
N VAL A 244 -18.75 12.14 16.08
CA VAL A 244 -18.38 10.74 15.89
C VAL A 244 -18.72 9.95 17.15
N GLU A 245 -19.79 9.16 17.10
CA GLU A 245 -20.17 8.26 18.18
C GLU A 245 -19.27 7.02 18.15
N VAL A 246 -18.58 6.74 19.24
CA VAL A 246 -17.68 5.60 19.37
C VAL A 246 -18.03 4.77 20.60
N GLU A 247 -17.70 3.47 20.54
CA GLU A 247 -17.77 2.57 21.67
C GLU A 247 -16.45 1.82 21.82
N GLY A 248 -15.78 2.04 22.92
CA GLY A 248 -14.50 1.45 23.26
C GLY A 248 -14.46 0.86 24.66
N LYS A 249 -13.26 0.53 25.14
CA LYS A 249 -13.04 -0.06 26.48
C LYS A 249 -13.59 0.78 27.64
N LYS A 250 -13.74 2.09 27.45
CA LYS A 250 -14.26 3.04 28.47
C LYS A 250 -15.77 3.28 28.35
N GLY A 251 -16.45 2.60 27.42
CA GLY A 251 -17.86 2.80 27.09
C GLY A 251 -18.06 3.66 25.84
N ALA A 252 -19.29 4.16 25.69
CA ALA A 252 -19.66 5.03 24.60
C ALA A 252 -19.30 6.49 24.89
N GLU A 253 -18.76 7.18 23.88
CA GLU A 253 -18.47 8.62 23.91
C GLU A 253 -18.67 9.25 22.54
N THR A 254 -18.82 10.56 22.48
CA THR A 254 -18.87 11.32 21.23
C THR A 254 -17.62 12.17 21.10
N LEU A 255 -16.90 11.99 19.99
CA LEU A 255 -15.73 12.79 19.62
C LEU A 255 -16.15 13.81 18.56
N VAL A 256 -15.51 14.99 18.57
CA VAL A 256 -15.81 16.06 17.61
C VAL A 256 -14.54 16.38 16.80
N ALA A 257 -14.68 16.46 15.46
CA ALA A 257 -13.59 16.85 14.57
C ALA A 257 -14.09 17.66 13.38
N ASP A 258 -13.19 18.45 12.77
CA ASP A 258 -13.50 19.18 11.54
C ASP A 258 -13.66 18.23 10.36
N ILE A 259 -12.83 17.18 10.31
CA ILE A 259 -12.79 16.18 9.21
C ILE A 259 -12.72 14.77 9.80
N VAL A 260 -13.45 13.84 9.17
CA VAL A 260 -13.30 12.40 9.39
C VAL A 260 -12.78 11.75 8.11
N LEU A 261 -11.62 11.11 8.18
CA LEU A 261 -11.08 10.31 7.09
C LEU A 261 -11.51 8.84 7.26
N SER A 262 -12.28 8.33 6.30
CA SER A 262 -12.62 6.90 6.18
C SER A 262 -11.47 6.14 5.52
N ALA A 263 -10.79 5.29 6.30
CA ALA A 263 -9.69 4.42 5.87
C ALA A 263 -9.96 2.95 6.25
N VAL A 264 -11.22 2.52 6.22
CA VAL A 264 -11.71 1.21 6.66
C VAL A 264 -11.60 0.10 5.60
N GLY A 265 -10.73 0.29 4.64
CA GLY A 265 -10.45 -0.68 3.57
C GLY A 265 -10.98 -0.24 2.20
N ILE A 266 -10.90 -1.17 1.26
CA ILE A 266 -11.26 -0.96 -0.14
C ILE A 266 -12.34 -1.94 -0.58
N LYS A 267 -12.99 -1.63 -1.70
CA LYS A 267 -13.97 -2.48 -2.39
C LYS A 267 -13.58 -2.61 -3.85
N SER A 268 -13.58 -3.84 -4.38
CA SER A 268 -13.25 -4.11 -5.78
C SER A 268 -14.26 -3.52 -6.75
N ASN A 269 -13.80 -3.04 -7.90
CA ASN A 269 -14.64 -2.45 -8.95
C ASN A 269 -15.12 -3.53 -9.90
N ILE A 270 -16.09 -4.31 -9.48
CA ILE A 270 -16.63 -5.44 -10.25
C ILE A 270 -18.09 -5.28 -10.66
N GLU A 271 -18.78 -4.26 -10.17
CA GLU A 271 -20.18 -4.03 -10.47
C GLU A 271 -20.36 -3.45 -11.88
N GLY A 272 -21.39 -3.92 -12.59
CA GLY A 272 -21.82 -3.38 -13.88
C GLY A 272 -20.90 -3.69 -15.07
N ILE A 273 -19.84 -4.46 -14.87
CA ILE A 273 -18.89 -4.83 -15.94
C ILE A 273 -19.27 -6.13 -16.68
N GLY A 274 -20.42 -6.72 -16.38
CA GLY A 274 -20.95 -7.88 -17.10
C GLY A 274 -20.57 -9.25 -16.51
N LEU A 275 -20.18 -9.30 -15.20
CA LEU A 275 -19.78 -10.56 -14.57
C LEU A 275 -20.98 -11.50 -14.37
N GLU A 276 -22.10 -10.96 -13.88
CA GLU A 276 -23.32 -11.71 -13.60
C GLU A 276 -23.91 -12.31 -14.89
N GLU A 277 -23.96 -11.53 -15.97
CA GLU A 277 -24.49 -11.95 -17.26
C GLU A 277 -23.69 -13.11 -17.86
N LEU A 278 -22.40 -13.19 -17.57
CA LEU A 278 -21.53 -14.26 -18.02
C LEU A 278 -21.33 -15.38 -16.97
N SER A 279 -21.99 -15.28 -15.83
CA SER A 279 -21.85 -16.23 -14.72
C SER A 279 -20.39 -16.39 -14.26
N ILE A 280 -19.62 -15.30 -14.29
CA ILE A 280 -18.27 -15.28 -13.75
C ILE A 280 -18.34 -15.41 -12.24
N LYS A 281 -17.63 -16.40 -11.68
CA LYS A 281 -17.68 -16.73 -10.25
C LYS A 281 -16.99 -15.66 -9.43
N THR A 282 -17.68 -15.19 -8.40
CA THR A 282 -17.17 -14.25 -7.42
C THR A 282 -17.38 -14.78 -6.00
N GLU A 283 -16.53 -14.39 -5.09
CA GLU A 283 -16.72 -14.57 -3.66
C GLU A 283 -16.56 -13.22 -2.96
N ARG A 284 -17.61 -12.76 -2.27
CA ARG A 284 -17.71 -11.40 -1.76
C ARG A 284 -17.55 -10.38 -2.90
N ASP A 285 -16.47 -9.58 -2.88
CA ASP A 285 -16.15 -8.60 -3.92
C ASP A 285 -14.90 -9.01 -4.74
N LYS A 286 -14.58 -10.33 -4.83
CA LYS A 286 -13.42 -10.85 -5.55
C LYS A 286 -13.84 -11.80 -6.66
N VAL A 287 -13.23 -11.67 -7.84
CA VAL A 287 -13.35 -12.62 -8.95
C VAL A 287 -12.48 -13.84 -8.63
N LEU A 288 -13.07 -15.03 -8.70
CA LEU A 288 -12.33 -16.28 -8.47
C LEU A 288 -11.52 -16.65 -9.72
N VAL A 289 -10.24 -16.93 -9.53
CA VAL A 289 -9.30 -17.29 -10.59
C VAL A 289 -8.44 -18.49 -10.18
N ASP A 290 -7.87 -19.16 -11.16
CA ASP A 290 -6.84 -20.18 -10.95
C ASP A 290 -5.43 -19.55 -10.79
N LYS A 291 -4.40 -20.40 -10.65
CA LYS A 291 -2.99 -19.96 -10.50
C LYS A 291 -2.43 -19.20 -11.72
N GLN A 292 -3.15 -19.20 -12.84
CA GLN A 292 -2.81 -18.48 -14.07
C GLN A 292 -3.77 -17.33 -14.35
N TYR A 293 -4.57 -16.96 -13.33
CA TYR A 293 -5.55 -15.86 -13.35
C TYR A 293 -6.72 -16.06 -14.32
N ARG A 294 -7.00 -17.31 -14.73
CA ARG A 294 -8.18 -17.64 -15.54
C ARG A 294 -9.41 -17.64 -14.68
N THR A 295 -10.48 -17.02 -15.16
CA THR A 295 -11.81 -17.20 -14.57
C THR A 295 -12.43 -18.53 -15.01
N ASN A 296 -13.65 -18.81 -14.56
CA ASN A 296 -14.41 -19.97 -15.05
C ASN A 296 -14.96 -19.78 -16.47
N VAL A 297 -14.79 -18.60 -17.09
CA VAL A 297 -15.21 -18.30 -18.45
C VAL A 297 -14.00 -18.32 -19.38
N PRO A 298 -13.95 -19.21 -20.39
CA PRO A 298 -12.83 -19.29 -21.31
C PRO A 298 -12.51 -17.94 -21.98
N GLY A 299 -11.22 -17.59 -22.04
CA GLY A 299 -10.75 -16.34 -22.64
C GLY A 299 -10.89 -15.11 -21.73
N VAL A 300 -11.44 -15.26 -20.51
CA VAL A 300 -11.58 -14.16 -19.53
C VAL A 300 -10.69 -14.42 -18.32
N TYR A 301 -9.89 -13.41 -17.98
CA TYR A 301 -8.91 -13.40 -16.88
C TYR A 301 -9.18 -12.24 -15.94
N ALA A 302 -8.70 -12.32 -14.70
CA ALA A 302 -8.76 -11.21 -13.75
C ALA A 302 -7.47 -11.13 -12.92
N ILE A 303 -7.02 -9.91 -12.63
CA ILE A 303 -5.79 -9.62 -11.88
C ILE A 303 -5.95 -8.39 -10.96
N GLY A 304 -5.04 -8.25 -10.01
CA GLY A 304 -4.95 -7.09 -9.12
C GLY A 304 -6.04 -7.06 -8.06
N ASP A 305 -6.44 -5.87 -7.65
CA ASP A 305 -7.32 -5.66 -6.49
C ASP A 305 -8.71 -6.32 -6.59
N ILE A 306 -9.04 -6.91 -7.72
CA ILE A 306 -10.31 -7.63 -7.94
C ILE A 306 -10.22 -9.14 -7.74
N VAL A 307 -9.02 -9.68 -7.50
CA VAL A 307 -8.81 -11.10 -7.21
C VAL A 307 -8.42 -11.32 -5.73
N PRO A 308 -8.52 -12.53 -5.19
CA PRO A 308 -8.04 -12.83 -3.84
C PRO A 308 -6.53 -12.58 -3.72
N GLY A 309 -6.11 -11.94 -2.63
CA GLY A 309 -4.71 -11.61 -2.36
C GLY A 309 -4.53 -10.19 -1.83
N PRO A 310 -3.29 -9.77 -1.55
CA PRO A 310 -2.98 -8.42 -1.13
C PRO A 310 -3.23 -7.41 -2.25
N ALA A 311 -4.00 -6.36 -1.96
CA ALA A 311 -4.28 -5.28 -2.90
C ALA A 311 -3.10 -4.29 -2.96
N LEU A 312 -2.06 -4.68 -3.69
CA LEU A 312 -0.79 -3.95 -3.81
C LEU A 312 -0.37 -3.84 -5.28
N ALA A 313 0.16 -2.69 -5.65
CA ALA A 313 0.53 -2.40 -7.04
C ALA A 313 1.56 -3.39 -7.62
N HIS A 314 2.58 -3.76 -6.82
CA HIS A 314 3.59 -4.72 -7.24
C HIS A 314 3.06 -6.15 -7.34
N VAL A 315 2.06 -6.52 -6.54
CA VAL A 315 1.34 -7.80 -6.67
C VAL A 315 0.57 -7.82 -7.98
N ALA A 316 -0.24 -6.80 -8.25
CA ALA A 316 -0.98 -6.68 -9.51
C ALA A 316 -0.05 -6.73 -10.75
N SER A 317 1.15 -6.14 -10.66
CA SER A 317 2.15 -6.20 -11.74
C SER A 317 2.74 -7.60 -11.92
N ALA A 318 3.02 -8.33 -10.83
CA ALA A 318 3.51 -9.70 -10.88
C ALA A 318 2.43 -10.65 -11.45
N GLU A 319 1.19 -10.50 -10.99
CA GLU A 319 0.03 -11.23 -11.52
C GLU A 319 -0.17 -10.97 -13.01
N ALA A 320 -0.02 -9.72 -13.46
CA ALA A 320 -0.12 -9.33 -14.87
C ALA A 320 0.90 -10.08 -15.74
N ILE A 321 2.16 -10.12 -15.29
CA ILE A 321 3.23 -10.84 -16.02
C ILE A 321 2.93 -12.34 -16.07
N CYS A 322 2.55 -12.95 -14.95
CA CYS A 322 2.20 -14.37 -14.87
C CYS A 322 1.00 -14.70 -15.80
N CYS A 323 -0.07 -13.90 -15.72
CA CYS A 323 -1.27 -14.06 -16.55
C CYS A 323 -0.94 -13.98 -18.06
N VAL A 324 -0.24 -12.93 -18.49
CA VAL A 324 0.11 -12.71 -19.90
C VAL A 324 1.07 -13.78 -20.41
N ASN A 325 2.07 -14.18 -19.60
CA ASN A 325 2.96 -15.27 -19.98
C ASN A 325 2.18 -16.57 -20.20
N ALA A 326 1.22 -16.91 -19.32
CA ALA A 326 0.36 -18.07 -19.49
C ALA A 326 -0.52 -17.99 -20.75
N ILE A 327 -1.09 -16.82 -21.07
CA ILE A 327 -1.86 -16.60 -22.31
C ILE A 327 -0.98 -16.83 -23.55
N CYS A 328 0.26 -16.37 -23.50
CA CYS A 328 1.19 -16.43 -24.64
C CYS A 328 2.00 -17.74 -24.71
N GLY A 329 1.78 -18.70 -23.80
CA GLY A 329 2.52 -19.96 -23.75
C GLY A 329 3.97 -19.82 -23.32
N VAL A 330 4.32 -18.72 -22.62
CA VAL A 330 5.63 -18.50 -22.02
C VAL A 330 5.63 -19.08 -20.61
N HIS A 331 6.66 -19.86 -20.27
CA HIS A 331 6.79 -20.39 -18.91
C HIS A 331 6.92 -19.27 -17.88
N SER A 332 6.18 -19.38 -16.79
CA SER A 332 6.23 -18.46 -15.65
C SER A 332 5.80 -19.22 -14.39
N GLU A 333 6.59 -19.07 -13.33
CA GLU A 333 6.17 -19.58 -12.02
C GLU A 333 4.96 -18.78 -11.52
N PRO A 334 4.02 -19.43 -10.83
CA PRO A 334 2.95 -18.74 -10.13
C PRO A 334 3.49 -17.75 -9.10
N VAL A 335 2.75 -16.66 -8.86
CA VAL A 335 3.10 -15.70 -7.81
C VAL A 335 3.09 -16.39 -6.44
N ASP A 336 4.20 -16.30 -5.72
CA ASP A 336 4.29 -16.77 -4.34
C ASP A 336 3.81 -15.68 -3.37
N TYR A 337 2.57 -15.80 -2.93
CA TYR A 337 1.96 -14.86 -1.99
C TYR A 337 2.56 -14.90 -0.58
N THR A 338 3.44 -15.86 -0.26
CA THR A 338 4.13 -15.91 1.04
C THR A 338 5.35 -15.01 1.10
N THR A 339 5.80 -14.47 -0.04
CA THR A 339 6.99 -13.62 -0.18
C THR A 339 6.66 -12.20 -0.62
N ILE A 340 5.41 -11.77 -0.50
CA ILE A 340 4.99 -10.41 -0.88
C ILE A 340 5.48 -9.41 0.17
N PRO A 341 6.29 -8.41 -0.21
CA PRO A 341 6.70 -7.34 0.69
C PRO A 341 5.56 -6.34 0.92
N SER A 342 5.48 -5.80 2.13
CA SER A 342 4.55 -4.73 2.53
C SER A 342 5.32 -3.54 3.08
N CYS A 343 4.87 -2.32 2.76
CA CYS A 343 5.49 -1.09 3.21
C CYS A 343 4.46 -0.05 3.63
N VAL A 344 4.75 0.66 4.73
CA VAL A 344 4.00 1.85 5.16
C VAL A 344 4.99 3.02 5.28
N PHE A 345 4.73 4.10 4.56
CA PHE A 345 5.67 5.21 4.36
C PHE A 345 5.45 6.35 5.36
N THR A 346 5.23 5.99 6.61
CA THR A 346 5.24 6.94 7.74
C THR A 346 6.67 7.40 8.07
N SER A 347 6.88 8.14 9.14
CA SER A 347 8.22 8.35 9.71
C SER A 347 8.14 8.11 11.23
N PRO A 348 8.79 7.04 11.71
CA PRO A 348 9.59 6.05 10.96
C PRO A 348 8.74 5.25 9.95
N GLU A 349 9.41 4.73 8.91
CA GLU A 349 8.81 3.81 7.94
C GLU A 349 8.60 2.42 8.56
N VAL A 350 7.69 1.64 7.97
CA VAL A 350 7.48 0.22 8.31
C VAL A 350 7.64 -0.62 7.05
N ALA A 351 8.32 -1.74 7.17
CA ALA A 351 8.53 -2.68 6.07
C ALA A 351 8.48 -4.13 6.58
N SER A 352 7.77 -5.00 5.89
CA SER A 352 7.61 -6.39 6.30
C SER A 352 7.49 -7.36 5.14
N VAL A 353 7.93 -8.61 5.36
CA VAL A 353 7.71 -9.73 4.45
C VAL A 353 7.58 -11.03 5.26
N GLY A 354 6.66 -11.89 4.86
CA GLY A 354 6.47 -13.19 5.49
C GLY A 354 5.61 -13.15 6.75
N MET A 355 5.77 -14.11 7.65
CA MET A 355 4.94 -14.29 8.83
C MET A 355 5.38 -13.38 9.98
N THR A 356 4.40 -12.80 10.69
CA THR A 356 4.64 -12.13 11.98
C THR A 356 4.93 -13.17 13.06
N GLU A 357 5.53 -12.74 14.16
CA GLU A 357 5.80 -13.62 15.29
C GLU A 357 4.51 -14.22 15.88
N GLN A 358 3.41 -13.42 15.88
CA GLN A 358 2.10 -13.91 16.30
C GLN A 358 1.61 -15.06 15.42
N GLN A 359 1.72 -14.90 14.10
CA GLN A 359 1.31 -15.95 13.14
C GLN A 359 2.15 -17.22 13.26
N VAL A 360 3.45 -17.08 13.54
CA VAL A 360 4.33 -18.23 13.79
C VAL A 360 3.92 -18.97 15.06
N LYS A 361 3.64 -18.24 16.15
CA LYS A 361 3.12 -18.79 17.42
C LYS A 361 1.78 -19.50 17.24
N GLU A 362 0.83 -18.86 16.55
CA GLU A 362 -0.49 -19.42 16.28
C GLU A 362 -0.44 -20.73 15.47
N LYS A 363 0.55 -20.86 14.58
CA LYS A 363 0.78 -22.08 13.81
C LYS A 363 1.56 -23.16 14.57
N GLY A 364 2.02 -22.87 15.79
CA GLY A 364 2.82 -23.81 16.59
C GLY A 364 4.17 -24.15 15.96
N ILE A 365 4.74 -23.23 15.17
CA ILE A 365 6.06 -23.41 14.56
C ILE A 365 7.12 -23.03 15.57
N ASP A 366 8.10 -23.92 15.83
CA ASP A 366 9.28 -23.58 16.61
C ASP A 366 10.16 -22.60 15.84
N TYR A 367 10.60 -21.52 16.49
CA TYR A 367 11.28 -20.43 15.83
C TYR A 367 12.37 -19.79 16.70
N LYS A 368 13.24 -19.02 16.04
CA LYS A 368 14.23 -18.15 16.66
C LYS A 368 13.97 -16.71 16.18
N VAL A 369 14.24 -15.74 17.03
CA VAL A 369 14.11 -14.32 16.70
C VAL A 369 15.48 -13.64 16.85
N GLY A 370 15.88 -12.93 15.82
CA GLY A 370 16.96 -11.97 15.89
C GLY A 370 16.42 -10.55 15.79
N ARG A 371 16.87 -9.68 16.69
CA ARG A 371 16.42 -8.29 16.75
C ARG A 371 17.60 -7.35 16.97
N PHE A 372 17.78 -6.42 16.03
CA PHE A 372 18.80 -5.38 16.12
C PHE A 372 18.17 -4.00 16.21
N PRO A 373 18.36 -3.23 17.31
CA PRO A 373 17.82 -1.89 17.46
C PRO A 373 18.70 -0.86 16.74
N PHE A 374 18.10 0.10 16.05
CA PHE A 374 18.88 1.15 15.37
C PHE A 374 19.63 2.11 16.32
N THR A 375 19.34 2.06 17.62
CA THR A 375 20.17 2.73 18.64
C THR A 375 21.61 2.22 18.69
N ALA A 376 21.84 1.00 18.22
CA ALA A 376 23.17 0.39 18.09
C ALA A 376 23.83 0.61 16.70
N SER A 377 23.08 1.16 15.73
CA SER A 377 23.59 1.42 14.38
C SER A 377 24.41 2.72 14.30
N GLY A 378 25.64 2.62 13.80
CA GLY A 378 26.48 3.80 13.51
C GLY A 378 25.86 4.71 12.44
N LYS A 379 25.24 4.13 11.39
CA LYS A 379 24.57 4.89 10.33
C LYS A 379 23.34 5.63 10.84
N ALA A 380 22.48 4.95 11.62
CA ALA A 380 21.31 5.58 12.22
C ALA A 380 21.71 6.73 13.18
N THR A 381 22.78 6.55 13.95
CA THR A 381 23.31 7.57 14.84
C THR A 381 23.84 8.77 14.06
N ALA A 382 24.61 8.55 12.99
CA ALA A 382 25.14 9.62 12.15
C ALA A 382 24.02 10.40 11.41
N ALA A 383 22.92 9.73 11.05
CA ALA A 383 21.76 10.35 10.40
C ALA A 383 20.82 11.06 11.37
N GLY A 384 20.91 10.79 12.69
CA GLY A 384 19.95 11.28 13.69
C GLY A 384 18.64 10.49 13.75
N ASP A 385 18.53 9.37 13.02
CA ASP A 385 17.31 8.57 12.84
C ASP A 385 17.44 7.22 13.56
N ARG A 386 17.50 7.22 14.89
CA ARG A 386 17.77 6.05 15.73
C ARG A 386 16.52 5.27 16.16
N ASP A 387 15.33 5.75 15.84
CA ASP A 387 14.08 5.09 16.21
C ASP A 387 13.86 3.87 15.32
N GLY A 388 13.66 2.70 15.93
CA GLY A 388 13.31 1.47 15.23
C GLY A 388 14.26 0.30 15.41
N PHE A 389 14.07 -0.71 14.57
CA PHE A 389 14.79 -1.97 14.64
C PHE A 389 14.64 -2.79 13.35
N VAL A 390 15.46 -3.81 13.20
CA VAL A 390 15.29 -4.95 12.32
C VAL A 390 14.94 -6.17 13.17
N LYS A 391 13.87 -6.89 12.84
CA LYS A 391 13.44 -8.15 13.46
C LYS A 391 13.33 -9.23 12.39
N LEU A 392 14.09 -10.30 12.54
CA LEU A 392 14.07 -11.46 11.67
C LEU A 392 13.59 -12.69 12.46
N ILE A 393 12.75 -13.49 11.82
CA ILE A 393 12.16 -14.71 12.40
C ILE A 393 12.60 -15.90 11.55
N PHE A 394 13.21 -16.90 12.19
CA PHE A 394 13.74 -18.09 11.53
C PHE A 394 13.08 -19.35 12.08
N ASP A 395 12.97 -20.39 11.26
CA ASP A 395 12.57 -21.74 11.71
C ASP A 395 13.74 -22.49 12.37
N GLN A 396 13.49 -23.76 12.78
CA GLN A 396 14.49 -24.64 13.38
C GLN A 396 15.68 -24.98 12.45
N ASN A 397 15.48 -24.83 11.14
CA ASN A 397 16.52 -25.05 10.12
C ASN A 397 17.18 -23.72 9.70
N ASP A 398 17.02 -22.68 10.51
CA ASP A 398 17.50 -21.31 10.30
C ASP A 398 16.97 -20.63 9.02
N LYS A 399 15.89 -21.13 8.40
CA LYS A 399 15.28 -20.49 7.23
C LYS A 399 14.41 -19.31 7.63
N LEU A 400 14.50 -18.23 6.85
CA LEU A 400 13.76 -16.99 7.11
C LEU A 400 12.25 -17.20 6.94
N LEU A 401 11.48 -17.08 8.02
CA LEU A 401 10.01 -17.11 8.05
C LEU A 401 9.40 -15.74 7.82
N GLY A 402 10.01 -14.70 8.42
CA GLY A 402 9.52 -13.33 8.31
C GLY A 402 10.58 -12.30 8.70
N ALA A 403 10.41 -11.10 8.16
CA ALA A 403 11.21 -9.92 8.47
C ALA A 403 10.30 -8.73 8.70
N HIS A 404 10.55 -7.99 9.78
CA HIS A 404 9.74 -6.84 10.22
C HIS A 404 10.66 -5.71 10.65
N LEU A 405 10.62 -4.61 9.92
CA LEU A 405 11.53 -3.49 10.06
C LEU A 405 10.74 -2.22 10.37
N VAL A 406 11.24 -1.42 11.29
CA VAL A 406 10.75 -0.06 11.57
C VAL A 406 11.94 0.87 11.61
N GLY A 407 11.89 1.98 10.90
CA GLY A 407 12.98 2.97 10.94
C GLY A 407 13.06 3.83 9.70
N ALA A 408 14.13 4.62 9.59
CA ALA A 408 14.41 5.38 8.38
C ALA A 408 14.91 4.45 7.26
N ASN A 409 14.39 4.64 6.05
CA ASN A 409 14.77 3.90 4.84
C ASN A 409 14.54 2.37 4.89
N VAL A 410 13.76 1.85 5.83
CA VAL A 410 13.51 0.40 5.93
C VAL A 410 12.72 -0.14 4.74
N THR A 411 11.96 0.70 4.06
CA THR A 411 11.25 0.32 2.84
C THR A 411 12.21 -0.02 1.69
N GLU A 412 13.38 0.62 1.63
CA GLU A 412 14.46 0.30 0.67
C GLU A 412 15.28 -0.93 1.12
N MET A 413 15.43 -1.13 2.44
CA MET A 413 16.16 -2.28 3.00
C MET A 413 15.44 -3.62 2.78
N LEU A 414 14.10 -3.60 2.64
CA LEU A 414 13.27 -4.80 2.59
C LEU A 414 13.56 -5.73 1.40
N ALA A 415 14.17 -5.22 0.33
CA ALA A 415 14.50 -6.02 -0.86
C ALA A 415 15.42 -7.21 -0.52
N GLU A 416 16.40 -7.02 0.38
CA GLU A 416 17.32 -8.07 0.82
C GLU A 416 16.60 -9.19 1.60
N PRO A 417 15.84 -8.93 2.67
CA PRO A 417 15.07 -9.97 3.34
C PRO A 417 14.04 -10.65 2.44
N THR A 418 13.43 -9.90 1.49
CA THR A 418 12.49 -10.48 0.52
C THR A 418 13.19 -11.48 -0.40
N LEU A 419 14.36 -11.13 -0.94
CA LEU A 419 15.18 -12.03 -1.75
C LEU A 419 15.65 -13.24 -0.93
N ALA A 420 16.17 -13.01 0.28
CA ALA A 420 16.59 -14.07 1.20
C ALA A 420 15.46 -15.07 1.45
N LYS A 421 14.25 -14.57 1.74
CA LYS A 421 13.07 -15.41 1.95
C LYS A 421 12.69 -16.19 0.69
N SER A 422 12.64 -15.55 -0.47
CA SER A 422 12.25 -16.22 -1.73
C SER A 422 13.24 -17.31 -2.16
N LEU A 423 14.52 -17.18 -1.81
CA LEU A 423 15.56 -18.18 -2.06
C LEU A 423 15.66 -19.23 -0.93
N GLY A 424 14.90 -19.09 0.15
CA GLY A 424 15.00 -19.97 1.33
C GLY A 424 16.35 -19.87 2.04
N ALA A 425 16.95 -18.68 2.06
CA ALA A 425 18.22 -18.42 2.71
C ALA A 425 18.14 -18.64 4.23
N THR A 426 19.28 -19.04 4.80
CA THR A 426 19.43 -19.28 6.23
C THR A 426 20.00 -18.07 6.96
N ALA A 427 19.84 -18.06 8.30
CA ALA A 427 20.44 -17.02 9.15
C ALA A 427 21.95 -16.91 8.94
N GLN A 428 22.66 -18.04 8.78
CA GLN A 428 24.11 -18.05 8.50
C GLN A 428 24.44 -17.36 7.19
N GLN A 429 23.65 -17.61 6.14
CA GLN A 429 23.89 -16.99 4.84
C GLN A 429 23.72 -15.48 4.90
N ILE A 430 22.71 -15.00 5.63
CA ILE A 430 22.47 -13.56 5.85
C ILE A 430 23.61 -12.97 6.68
N ALA A 431 23.96 -13.59 7.82
CA ALA A 431 25.01 -13.12 8.72
C ALA A 431 26.40 -13.08 8.06
N HIS A 432 26.71 -14.04 7.16
CA HIS A 432 27.98 -14.10 6.44
C HIS A 432 28.03 -13.23 5.18
N THR A 433 26.89 -12.62 4.78
CA THR A 433 26.89 -11.66 3.68
C THR A 433 27.57 -10.37 4.14
N ILE A 434 28.62 -9.95 3.43
CA ILE A 434 29.35 -8.71 3.76
C ILE A 434 28.48 -7.52 3.39
N HIS A 435 28.12 -6.73 4.39
CA HIS A 435 27.35 -5.49 4.22
C HIS A 435 28.27 -4.28 4.15
N ALA A 436 27.91 -3.31 3.32
CA ALA A 436 28.70 -2.07 3.22
C ALA A 436 28.57 -1.25 4.51
N HIS A 437 29.70 -0.69 4.98
CA HIS A 437 29.77 0.17 6.16
C HIS A 437 30.01 1.64 5.77
N PRO A 438 29.27 2.63 6.37
CA PRO A 438 28.14 2.45 7.27
C PRO A 438 26.81 2.49 6.49
N THR A 439 25.96 1.51 6.69
CA THR A 439 24.62 1.44 6.09
C THR A 439 23.56 1.02 7.12
N MET A 440 22.29 1.30 6.81
CA MET A 440 21.18 0.77 7.60
C MET A 440 21.03 -0.75 7.44
N ASN A 441 21.44 -1.29 6.28
CA ASN A 441 21.35 -2.72 5.96
C ASN A 441 22.23 -3.60 6.86
N GLU A 442 23.31 -3.09 7.46
CA GLU A 442 24.05 -3.82 8.50
C GLU A 442 23.13 -4.36 9.59
N GLY A 443 22.01 -3.67 9.88
CA GLY A 443 21.01 -4.13 10.82
C GLY A 443 20.35 -5.46 10.44
N VAL A 444 20.32 -5.85 9.17
CA VAL A 444 19.80 -7.15 8.71
C VAL A 444 20.79 -8.26 9.06
N MET A 445 22.08 -8.05 8.80
CA MET A 445 23.16 -8.95 9.20
C MET A 445 23.18 -9.14 10.72
N GLU A 446 23.22 -8.05 11.47
CA GLU A 446 23.26 -8.05 12.94
C GLU A 446 22.04 -8.77 13.55
N ALA A 447 20.84 -8.57 13.00
CA ALA A 447 19.67 -9.30 13.45
C ALA A 447 19.80 -10.81 13.18
N ALA A 448 20.42 -11.23 12.08
CA ALA A 448 20.68 -12.64 11.83
C ALA A 448 21.71 -13.21 12.82
N GLU A 449 22.78 -12.47 13.15
CA GLU A 449 23.75 -12.85 14.17
C GLU A 449 23.12 -12.97 15.56
N VAL A 450 22.19 -12.09 15.93
CA VAL A 450 21.43 -12.21 17.19
C VAL A 450 20.66 -13.52 17.22
N ALA A 451 19.98 -13.92 16.13
CA ALA A 451 19.24 -15.18 16.05
C ALA A 451 20.16 -16.41 16.20
N LEU A 452 21.42 -16.30 15.80
CA LEU A 452 22.44 -17.34 15.92
C LEU A 452 23.14 -17.35 17.28
N GLY A 453 22.92 -16.36 18.15
CA GLY A 453 23.63 -16.17 19.41
C GLY A 453 25.09 -15.73 19.24
N ALA A 454 25.42 -15.11 18.12
CA ALA A 454 26.77 -14.68 17.74
C ALA A 454 26.94 -13.15 17.64
N ALA A 455 25.93 -12.39 18.08
CA ALA A 455 25.94 -10.92 17.98
C ALA A 455 27.12 -10.29 18.75
N ILE A 456 27.75 -9.29 18.13
CA ILE A 456 28.87 -8.54 18.69
C ILE A 456 28.44 -7.15 19.17
N HIS A 457 27.53 -6.50 18.44
CA HIS A 457 27.20 -5.09 18.68
C HIS A 457 25.90 -4.87 19.47
N VAL A 458 25.30 -5.94 20.00
CA VAL A 458 24.04 -5.86 20.81
C VAL A 458 24.21 -6.67 22.10
#